data_3bf90bfc8974645700d30228d4d75b38
#
_entry.id   3bf90bfc8974645700d30228d4d75b38
#
_cell.length_a   1.000
_cell.length_b   1.000
_cell.length_c   1.000
_cell.angle_alpha   90.00
_cell.angle_beta   90.00
_cell.angle_gamma   90.00
#
_symmetry.space_group_name_H-M   'P 1'
#
loop_
_entity.id
_entity.type
_entity.pdbx_description
1 polymer ?
#
loop_
_entity_poly.entity_id
_entity_poly.type
_entity_poly.pdbx_seq_one_letter_code
_entity_poly.pdbx_strand_id
1 'polypeptide(L)'
;MPKKVSIVGNGNWGTAIGRLLANNTIESSIFEKDVRMWGFSEEFEGRALSDIINRDRVNPKYLPGIHLPENLKAVDDILILADSDVLVFALPHQYIKAIEPLKGLVKNSCIGVSLTKGFIDAEDGDIDLVSRSIHRILDINVSVMMGANIADQVARDIISEGTLGYTDEDAADVVYKLFNSYTYRVTKIKDVYGVEISGTLKNVVSMAYGFAEGLGYSTNTKVAIFRNGFAEIRKFFKFFYPMATTESLFQSSGVGDLLVSSMSGRNFGCAKIMAEKRMSLKEAEQTMRFTKLQGPTTALIVYNYLKRQKRIDEFPLMSTVYRICYEDEAYDAILECISFESIEK
;
A
#
# COMPACT_ATOMS: atom_id res chain seq x y z
N MET A 1 -20.66 -22.72 8.26
CA MET A 1 -19.40 -23.35 7.84
C MET A 1 -18.27 -22.36 8.06
N PRO A 2 -17.06 -22.77 8.43
CA PRO A 2 -15.91 -21.89 8.51
C PRO A 2 -15.63 -21.22 7.18
N LYS A 3 -15.12 -19.97 7.22
CA LYS A 3 -14.90 -19.12 6.04
C LYS A 3 -13.55 -19.42 5.39
N LYS A 4 -13.52 -19.56 4.08
CA LYS A 4 -12.30 -19.76 3.28
C LYS A 4 -11.60 -18.44 3.06
N VAL A 5 -10.30 -18.38 3.36
CA VAL A 5 -9.45 -17.20 3.22
C VAL A 5 -8.42 -17.42 2.11
N SER A 6 -8.31 -16.46 1.22
CA SER A 6 -7.27 -16.50 0.18
C SER A 6 -6.62 -15.13 -0.03
N ILE A 7 -5.37 -15.16 -0.47
CA ILE A 7 -4.54 -14.00 -0.72
C ILE A 7 -4.19 -13.95 -2.21
N VAL A 8 -4.35 -12.80 -2.80
CA VAL A 8 -3.98 -12.50 -4.18
C VAL A 8 -2.70 -11.66 -4.16
N GLY A 9 -1.57 -12.34 -4.38
CA GLY A 9 -0.24 -11.77 -4.36
C GLY A 9 0.71 -12.45 -3.35
N ASN A 10 1.81 -13.01 -3.85
CA ASN A 10 2.84 -13.71 -3.08
C ASN A 10 4.14 -12.88 -2.93
N GLY A 11 4.07 -11.58 -3.17
CA GLY A 11 5.20 -10.66 -2.98
C GLY A 11 5.57 -10.48 -1.50
N ASN A 12 6.48 -9.56 -1.21
CA ASN A 12 6.96 -9.31 0.15
C ASN A 12 5.82 -9.08 1.16
N TRP A 13 4.89 -8.15 0.86
CA TRP A 13 3.76 -7.84 1.76
C TRP A 13 2.71 -8.97 1.79
N GLY A 14 2.38 -9.55 0.63
CA GLY A 14 1.42 -10.65 0.56
C GLY A 14 1.88 -11.88 1.34
N THR A 15 3.19 -12.22 1.30
CA THR A 15 3.76 -13.33 2.07
C THR A 15 3.75 -13.04 3.58
N ALA A 16 4.11 -11.80 4.00
CA ALA A 16 4.08 -11.43 5.41
C ALA A 16 2.66 -11.51 6.00
N ILE A 17 1.67 -10.97 5.28
CA ILE A 17 0.26 -11.07 5.68
C ILE A 17 -0.23 -12.52 5.59
N GLY A 18 0.18 -13.29 4.58
CA GLY A 18 -0.15 -14.70 4.47
C GLY A 18 0.27 -15.49 5.71
N ARG A 19 1.49 -15.25 6.18
CA ARG A 19 1.98 -15.83 7.44
C ARG A 19 1.13 -15.41 8.65
N LEU A 20 0.83 -14.12 8.79
CA LEU A 20 -0.02 -13.60 9.86
C LEU A 20 -1.41 -14.27 9.85
N LEU A 21 -2.08 -14.27 8.71
CA LEU A 21 -3.44 -14.82 8.59
C LEU A 21 -3.45 -16.34 8.80
N ALA A 22 -2.46 -17.06 8.27
CA ALA A 22 -2.33 -18.49 8.49
C ALA A 22 -2.17 -18.82 9.98
N ASN A 23 -1.36 -18.06 10.73
CA ASN A 23 -1.26 -18.22 12.18
C ASN A 23 -2.59 -17.94 12.89
N ASN A 24 -3.31 -16.87 12.50
CA ASN A 24 -4.56 -16.48 13.13
C ASN A 24 -5.71 -17.49 12.85
N THR A 25 -5.65 -18.23 11.75
CA THR A 25 -6.70 -19.21 11.40
C THR A 25 -6.54 -20.56 12.11
N ILE A 26 -5.37 -20.89 12.66
CA ILE A 26 -5.08 -22.22 13.25
C ILE A 26 -6.09 -22.59 14.35
N GLU A 27 -6.36 -21.68 15.27
CA GLU A 27 -7.25 -21.90 16.42
C GLU A 27 -8.65 -21.26 16.22
N SER A 28 -8.91 -20.70 15.05
CA SER A 28 -10.17 -20.03 14.77
C SER A 28 -11.29 -21.02 14.49
N SER A 29 -12.45 -20.82 15.10
CA SER A 29 -13.69 -21.52 14.73
C SER A 29 -14.44 -20.85 13.58
N ILE A 30 -14.03 -19.63 13.18
CA ILE A 30 -14.69 -18.81 12.16
C ILE A 30 -14.12 -19.08 10.77
N PHE A 31 -12.82 -19.39 10.69
CA PHE A 31 -12.10 -19.58 9.43
C PHE A 31 -11.66 -21.02 9.25
N GLU A 32 -11.57 -21.46 7.98
CA GLU A 32 -10.85 -22.68 7.64
C GLU A 32 -9.36 -22.50 8.00
N LYS A 33 -8.70 -23.59 8.40
CA LYS A 33 -7.30 -23.52 8.84
C LYS A 33 -6.38 -23.11 7.69
N ASP A 34 -6.58 -23.71 6.52
CA ASP A 34 -5.74 -23.47 5.36
C ASP A 34 -6.03 -22.08 4.74
N VAL A 35 -4.96 -21.33 4.53
CA VAL A 35 -4.97 -20.04 3.81
C VAL A 35 -4.28 -20.24 2.46
N ARG A 36 -4.98 -19.96 1.37
CA ARG A 36 -4.43 -20.08 0.01
C ARG A 36 -3.78 -18.76 -0.41
N MET A 37 -2.65 -18.83 -1.07
CA MET A 37 -1.93 -17.64 -1.56
C MET A 37 -1.56 -17.85 -3.02
N TRP A 38 -2.16 -17.06 -3.90
CA TRP A 38 -1.84 -17.04 -5.32
C TRP A 38 -0.80 -15.97 -5.64
N GLY A 39 0.08 -16.27 -6.57
CA GLY A 39 0.99 -15.33 -7.21
C GLY A 39 1.24 -15.72 -8.66
N PHE A 40 1.83 -14.83 -9.43
CA PHE A 40 2.26 -15.18 -10.77
C PHE A 40 3.22 -16.37 -10.74
N SER A 41 3.15 -17.22 -11.77
CA SER A 41 4.10 -18.32 -11.92
C SER A 41 5.51 -17.76 -12.13
N GLU A 42 6.39 -18.05 -11.19
CA GLU A 42 7.76 -17.55 -11.15
C GLU A 42 8.71 -18.66 -10.71
N GLU A 43 9.93 -18.60 -11.23
CA GLU A 43 11.02 -19.46 -10.78
C GLU A 43 12.01 -18.69 -9.89
N PHE A 44 12.57 -19.41 -8.95
CA PHE A 44 13.70 -18.99 -8.14
C PHE A 44 14.72 -20.14 -8.06
N GLU A 45 15.94 -19.88 -8.53
CA GLU A 45 17.03 -20.89 -8.60
C GLU A 45 16.61 -22.20 -9.29
N GLY A 46 15.86 -22.09 -10.40
CA GLY A 46 15.43 -23.24 -11.22
C GLY A 46 14.28 -24.08 -10.63
N ARG A 47 13.60 -23.59 -9.59
CA ARG A 47 12.43 -24.23 -8.99
C ARG A 47 11.23 -23.29 -9.02
N ALA A 48 10.02 -23.81 -9.20
CA ALA A 48 8.81 -23.00 -9.06
C ALA A 48 8.73 -22.41 -7.65
N LEU A 49 8.45 -21.09 -7.56
CA LEU A 49 8.38 -20.39 -6.27
C LEU A 49 7.27 -20.96 -5.38
N SER A 50 6.15 -21.38 -5.96
CA SER A 50 5.05 -22.06 -5.27
C SER A 50 5.49 -23.38 -4.64
N ASP A 51 6.31 -24.17 -5.33
CA ASP A 51 6.89 -25.41 -4.80
C ASP A 51 7.83 -25.16 -3.61
N ILE A 52 8.68 -24.12 -3.70
CA ILE A 52 9.56 -23.71 -2.60
C ILE A 52 8.73 -23.31 -1.38
N ILE A 53 7.70 -22.47 -1.57
CA ILE A 53 6.80 -22.05 -0.48
C ILE A 53 6.11 -23.27 0.16
N ASN A 54 5.61 -24.21 -0.65
CA ASN A 54 4.85 -25.35 -0.15
C ASN A 54 5.71 -26.44 0.50
N ARG A 55 6.95 -26.66 0.05
CA ARG A 55 7.84 -27.73 0.53
C ARG A 55 8.83 -27.23 1.56
N ASP A 56 9.51 -26.11 1.26
CA ASP A 56 10.62 -25.62 2.08
C ASP A 56 10.12 -24.62 3.14
N ARG A 57 8.86 -24.17 3.03
CA ARG A 57 8.23 -23.23 3.97
C ARG A 57 8.95 -21.90 4.07
N VAL A 58 9.46 -21.39 2.95
CA VAL A 58 10.11 -20.09 2.83
C VAL A 58 9.73 -19.41 1.51
N ASN A 59 9.80 -18.08 1.48
CA ASN A 59 9.76 -17.33 0.23
C ASN A 59 11.08 -16.57 0.06
N PRO A 60 12.12 -17.23 -0.47
CA PRO A 60 13.47 -16.66 -0.51
C PRO A 60 13.59 -15.45 -1.43
N LYS A 61 12.71 -15.33 -2.43
CA LYS A 61 12.70 -14.22 -3.39
C LYS A 61 12.21 -12.92 -2.77
N TYR A 62 11.14 -12.97 -1.99
CA TYR A 62 10.42 -11.78 -1.52
C TYR A 62 10.48 -11.55 -0.01
N LEU A 63 10.65 -12.61 0.79
CA LEU A 63 10.70 -12.53 2.25
C LEU A 63 11.73 -13.53 2.80
N PRO A 64 13.03 -13.33 2.50
CA PRO A 64 14.08 -14.26 2.90
C PRO A 64 14.21 -14.37 4.43
N GLY A 65 14.56 -15.56 4.91
CA GLY A 65 14.82 -15.81 6.33
C GLY A 65 13.60 -15.90 7.23
N ILE A 66 12.40 -15.96 6.65
CA ILE A 66 11.13 -16.13 7.38
C ILE A 66 10.56 -17.52 7.09
N HIS A 67 10.29 -18.29 8.16
CA HIS A 67 9.59 -19.56 8.07
C HIS A 67 8.08 -19.34 7.97
N LEU A 68 7.43 -20.05 7.04
CA LEU A 68 6.00 -19.95 6.76
C LEU A 68 5.23 -21.12 7.38
N PRO A 69 4.01 -20.87 7.93
CA PRO A 69 3.18 -21.93 8.53
C PRO A 69 2.79 -23.00 7.51
N GLU A 70 2.59 -24.22 7.97
CA GLU A 70 2.21 -25.36 7.11
C GLU A 70 0.84 -25.19 6.44
N ASN A 71 -0.05 -24.46 7.07
CA ASN A 71 -1.39 -24.15 6.56
C ASN A 71 -1.44 -22.94 5.60
N LEU A 72 -0.31 -22.29 5.30
CA LEU A 72 -0.20 -21.38 4.17
C LEU A 72 0.13 -22.18 2.91
N LYS A 73 -0.77 -22.17 1.92
CA LYS A 73 -0.66 -22.96 0.68
C LYS A 73 -0.50 -22.03 -0.53
N ALA A 74 0.65 -22.07 -1.18
CA ALA A 74 0.85 -21.39 -2.45
C ALA A 74 0.12 -22.16 -3.57
N VAL A 75 -0.56 -21.40 -4.45
CA VAL A 75 -1.28 -21.95 -5.61
C VAL A 75 -0.92 -21.15 -6.88
N ASP A 76 -0.83 -21.84 -8.01
CA ASP A 76 -0.45 -21.22 -9.29
C ASP A 76 -1.66 -20.83 -10.13
N ASP A 77 -2.81 -21.48 -9.92
CA ASP A 77 -4.06 -21.15 -10.63
C ASP A 77 -4.93 -20.24 -9.76
N ILE A 78 -5.20 -19.02 -10.25
CA ILE A 78 -6.05 -18.05 -9.57
C ILE A 78 -7.51 -18.55 -9.42
N LEU A 79 -7.97 -19.41 -10.29
CA LEU A 79 -9.34 -19.93 -10.26
C LEU A 79 -9.62 -20.77 -9.00
N ILE A 80 -8.59 -21.31 -8.37
CA ILE A 80 -8.69 -21.99 -7.06
C ILE A 80 -9.23 -21.05 -5.97
N LEU A 81 -9.09 -19.73 -6.16
CA LEU A 81 -9.56 -18.74 -5.18
C LEU A 81 -11.06 -18.38 -5.35
N ALA A 82 -11.72 -18.86 -6.40
CA ALA A 82 -13.11 -18.47 -6.73
C ALA A 82 -14.13 -18.83 -5.62
N ASP A 83 -13.89 -19.87 -4.84
CA ASP A 83 -14.79 -20.32 -3.76
C ASP A 83 -14.51 -19.64 -2.41
N SER A 84 -13.62 -18.63 -2.37
CA SER A 84 -13.25 -17.91 -1.14
C SER A 84 -14.41 -17.11 -0.56
N ASP A 85 -14.42 -17.01 0.77
CA ASP A 85 -15.32 -16.14 1.51
C ASP A 85 -14.65 -14.80 1.87
N VAL A 86 -13.30 -14.78 1.93
CA VAL A 86 -12.48 -13.58 2.11
C VAL A 86 -11.33 -13.60 1.11
N LEU A 87 -11.20 -12.55 0.30
CA LEU A 87 -10.11 -12.32 -0.64
C LEU A 87 -9.27 -11.11 -0.19
N VAL A 88 -7.98 -11.33 0.08
CA VAL A 88 -7.03 -10.30 0.49
C VAL A 88 -6.13 -9.96 -0.68
N PHE A 89 -6.17 -8.71 -1.17
CA PHE A 89 -5.43 -8.27 -2.34
C PHE A 89 -4.14 -7.55 -1.93
N ALA A 90 -3.01 -8.13 -2.29
CA ALA A 90 -1.66 -7.63 -1.99
C ALA A 90 -0.79 -7.49 -3.26
N LEU A 91 -1.41 -7.35 -4.42
CA LEU A 91 -0.74 -7.07 -5.70
C LEU A 91 -0.34 -5.59 -5.80
N PRO A 92 0.73 -5.24 -6.50
CA PRO A 92 0.93 -3.86 -6.95
C PRO A 92 -0.24 -3.41 -7.84
N HIS A 93 -0.67 -2.16 -7.71
CA HIS A 93 -1.86 -1.63 -8.40
C HIS A 93 -1.82 -1.83 -9.93
N GLN A 94 -0.63 -1.82 -10.55
CA GLN A 94 -0.45 -2.04 -11.99
C GLN A 94 -0.92 -3.43 -12.46
N TYR A 95 -0.99 -4.39 -11.56
CA TYR A 95 -1.36 -5.78 -11.85
C TYR A 95 -2.78 -6.13 -11.38
N ILE A 96 -3.59 -5.14 -10.99
CA ILE A 96 -4.92 -5.42 -10.45
C ILE A 96 -5.82 -6.15 -11.46
N LYS A 97 -5.64 -5.92 -12.76
CA LYS A 97 -6.38 -6.64 -13.80
C LYS A 97 -6.13 -8.17 -13.81
N ALA A 98 -5.09 -8.65 -13.14
CA ALA A 98 -4.84 -10.09 -13.01
C ALA A 98 -5.96 -10.84 -12.28
N ILE A 99 -6.87 -10.13 -11.58
CA ILE A 99 -8.05 -10.73 -10.94
C ILE A 99 -9.24 -10.91 -11.90
N GLU A 100 -9.19 -10.42 -13.13
CA GLU A 100 -10.28 -10.54 -14.11
C GLU A 100 -10.78 -11.98 -14.33
N PRO A 101 -9.94 -13.02 -14.32
CA PRO A 101 -10.41 -14.41 -14.42
C PRO A 101 -11.38 -14.83 -13.30
N LEU A 102 -11.40 -14.14 -12.16
CA LEU A 102 -12.33 -14.40 -11.07
C LEU A 102 -13.71 -13.72 -11.25
N LYS A 103 -13.86 -12.87 -12.27
CA LYS A 103 -15.11 -12.13 -12.54
C LYS A 103 -16.28 -13.08 -12.78
N GLY A 104 -17.35 -12.89 -11.98
CA GLY A 104 -18.56 -13.72 -12.06
C GLY A 104 -18.40 -15.14 -11.48
N LEU A 105 -17.22 -15.49 -10.96
CA LEU A 105 -16.96 -16.78 -10.32
C LEU A 105 -16.92 -16.70 -8.79
N VAL A 106 -16.57 -15.55 -8.23
CA VAL A 106 -16.59 -15.33 -6.77
C VAL A 106 -18.01 -15.17 -6.26
N LYS A 107 -18.24 -15.62 -5.02
CA LYS A 107 -19.54 -15.45 -4.34
C LYS A 107 -19.86 -13.97 -4.15
N ASN A 108 -21.11 -13.58 -4.33
CA ASN A 108 -21.55 -12.20 -4.02
C ASN A 108 -21.37 -11.83 -2.54
N SER A 109 -21.34 -12.83 -1.65
CA SER A 109 -21.06 -12.65 -0.21
C SER A 109 -19.56 -12.63 0.13
N CYS A 110 -18.68 -12.73 -0.86
CA CYS A 110 -17.24 -12.67 -0.65
C CYS A 110 -16.84 -11.27 -0.18
N ILE A 111 -15.98 -11.21 0.84
CA ILE A 111 -15.44 -9.97 1.39
C ILE A 111 -14.07 -9.72 0.77
N GLY A 112 -13.91 -8.58 0.10
CA GLY A 112 -12.62 -8.11 -0.38
C GLY A 112 -11.88 -7.28 0.68
N VAL A 113 -10.55 -7.44 0.77
CA VAL A 113 -9.70 -6.58 1.60
C VAL A 113 -8.52 -6.13 0.76
N SER A 114 -8.46 -4.84 0.41
CA SER A 114 -7.33 -4.28 -0.33
C SER A 114 -6.21 -3.84 0.62
N LEU A 115 -5.01 -4.36 0.38
CA LEU A 115 -3.76 -3.92 1.00
C LEU A 115 -2.89 -3.12 0.01
N THR A 116 -3.41 -2.90 -1.19
CA THR A 116 -2.68 -2.34 -2.32
C THR A 116 -2.66 -0.82 -2.22
N LYS A 117 -1.48 -0.24 -2.35
CA LYS A 117 -1.25 1.21 -2.38
C LYS A 117 -1.07 1.68 -3.82
N GLY A 118 -1.64 2.82 -4.16
CA GLY A 118 -1.54 3.43 -5.48
C GLY A 118 -2.90 3.86 -6.02
N PHE A 119 -2.85 4.63 -7.10
CA PHE A 119 -4.02 4.99 -7.88
C PHE A 119 -4.03 4.21 -9.19
N ILE A 120 -5.22 3.92 -9.69
CA ILE A 120 -5.42 3.41 -11.05
C ILE A 120 -5.65 4.61 -11.97
N ASP A 121 -4.89 4.68 -13.06
CA ASP A 121 -5.12 5.66 -14.12
C ASP A 121 -6.35 5.22 -14.91
N ALA A 122 -7.42 5.99 -14.83
CA ALA A 122 -8.66 5.69 -15.52
C ALA A 122 -8.57 6.13 -16.99
N GLU A 123 -9.28 5.41 -17.89
CA GLU A 123 -9.22 5.65 -19.34
C GLU A 123 -9.65 7.07 -19.76
N ASP A 124 -10.50 7.72 -18.98
CA ASP A 124 -10.94 9.11 -19.16
C ASP A 124 -9.93 10.13 -18.61
N GLY A 125 -8.80 9.67 -18.08
CA GLY A 125 -7.76 10.49 -17.49
C GLY A 125 -8.07 10.93 -16.06
N ASP A 126 -9.06 10.37 -15.42
CA ASP A 126 -9.32 10.51 -13.98
C ASP A 126 -8.47 9.51 -13.19
N ILE A 127 -8.51 9.59 -11.88
CA ILE A 127 -7.88 8.61 -11.01
C ILE A 127 -8.93 7.79 -10.28
N ASP A 128 -8.67 6.51 -10.16
CA ASP A 128 -9.54 5.61 -9.42
C ASP A 128 -8.79 4.91 -8.27
N LEU A 129 -9.54 4.52 -7.26
CA LEU A 129 -9.02 3.78 -6.13
C LEU A 129 -8.96 2.28 -6.47
N VAL A 130 -7.95 1.60 -5.95
CA VAL A 130 -7.80 0.15 -6.16
C VAL A 130 -9.00 -0.62 -5.60
N SER A 131 -9.52 -0.22 -4.43
CA SER A 131 -10.72 -0.81 -3.83
C SER A 131 -11.94 -0.71 -4.76
N ARG A 132 -12.14 0.44 -5.41
CA ARG A 132 -13.19 0.63 -6.41
C ARG A 132 -13.00 -0.23 -7.65
N SER A 133 -11.76 -0.33 -8.14
CA SER A 133 -11.45 -1.20 -9.27
C SER A 133 -11.71 -2.67 -8.96
N ILE A 134 -11.34 -3.15 -7.77
CA ILE A 134 -11.65 -4.52 -7.33
C ILE A 134 -13.17 -4.73 -7.28
N HIS A 135 -13.90 -3.80 -6.64
CA HIS A 135 -15.36 -3.85 -6.61
C HIS A 135 -15.97 -3.92 -8.01
N ARG A 136 -15.53 -3.09 -8.94
CA ARG A 136 -16.02 -3.07 -10.34
C ARG A 136 -15.74 -4.36 -11.09
N ILE A 137 -14.59 -5.01 -10.84
CA ILE A 137 -14.20 -6.25 -11.52
C ILE A 137 -14.98 -7.45 -10.95
N LEU A 138 -15.07 -7.55 -9.62
CA LEU A 138 -15.56 -8.75 -8.94
C LEU A 138 -16.99 -8.65 -8.39
N ASP A 139 -17.56 -7.44 -8.34
CA ASP A 139 -18.88 -7.14 -7.76
C ASP A 139 -19.01 -7.60 -6.28
N ILE A 140 -17.99 -7.34 -5.48
CA ILE A 140 -17.93 -7.67 -4.05
C ILE A 140 -17.72 -6.41 -3.20
N ASN A 141 -18.10 -6.45 -1.92
CA ASN A 141 -17.75 -5.39 -0.96
C ASN A 141 -16.23 -5.42 -0.67
N VAL A 142 -15.58 -4.25 -0.69
CA VAL A 142 -14.13 -4.14 -0.49
C VAL A 142 -13.83 -3.17 0.65
N SER A 143 -13.24 -3.70 1.71
CA SER A 143 -12.58 -2.94 2.77
C SER A 143 -11.12 -2.68 2.42
N VAL A 144 -10.48 -1.73 3.10
CA VAL A 144 -9.08 -1.39 2.89
C VAL A 144 -8.31 -1.49 4.20
N MET A 145 -7.16 -2.15 4.20
CA MET A 145 -6.27 -2.25 5.36
C MET A 145 -4.92 -1.60 5.04
N MET A 146 -4.62 -0.51 5.74
CA MET A 146 -3.34 0.20 5.63
C MET A 146 -2.74 0.43 7.02
N GLY A 147 -1.46 0.78 7.10
CA GLY A 147 -0.84 1.10 8.37
C GLY A 147 0.67 1.24 8.30
N ALA A 148 1.25 1.61 9.43
CA ALA A 148 2.70 1.73 9.66
C ALA A 148 3.34 0.34 9.71
N ASN A 149 3.51 -0.30 8.56
CA ASN A 149 3.86 -1.70 8.43
C ASN A 149 5.10 -1.92 7.55
N ILE A 150 6.15 -2.49 8.14
CA ILE A 150 7.29 -3.03 7.41
C ILE A 150 7.13 -4.54 7.35
N ALA A 151 7.06 -5.10 6.13
CA ALA A 151 6.72 -6.50 5.91
C ALA A 151 7.60 -7.49 6.69
N ASP A 152 8.93 -7.27 6.71
CA ASP A 152 9.86 -8.11 7.48
C ASP A 152 9.58 -8.06 8.98
N GLN A 153 9.22 -6.90 9.52
CA GLN A 153 8.90 -6.74 10.94
C GLN A 153 7.58 -7.43 11.31
N VAL A 154 6.55 -7.27 10.49
CA VAL A 154 5.27 -7.99 10.67
C VAL A 154 5.48 -9.50 10.61
N ALA A 155 6.28 -9.97 9.65
CA ALA A 155 6.60 -11.38 9.50
C ALA A 155 7.45 -11.96 10.65
N ARG A 156 8.13 -11.12 11.44
CA ARG A 156 8.86 -11.49 12.67
C ARG A 156 8.05 -11.30 13.94
N ASP A 157 6.74 -11.10 13.80
CA ASP A 157 5.83 -10.90 14.93
C ASP A 157 6.17 -9.65 15.79
N ILE A 158 6.85 -8.65 15.21
CA ILE A 158 7.08 -7.37 15.86
C ILE A 158 5.75 -6.61 15.90
N ILE A 159 5.40 -6.07 17.07
CA ILE A 159 4.15 -5.34 17.27
C ILE A 159 3.99 -4.25 16.22
N SER A 160 2.90 -4.36 15.48
CA SER A 160 2.51 -3.48 14.38
C SER A 160 1.03 -3.16 14.48
N GLU A 161 0.59 -2.14 13.77
CA GLU A 161 -0.83 -1.76 13.76
C GLU A 161 -1.33 -1.46 12.35
N GLY A 162 -2.61 -1.75 12.13
CA GLY A 162 -3.30 -1.46 10.88
C GLY A 162 -4.61 -0.74 11.11
N THR A 163 -5.02 0.06 10.14
CA THR A 163 -6.33 0.71 10.09
C THR A 163 -7.18 0.03 9.04
N LEU A 164 -8.30 -0.51 9.45
CA LEU A 164 -9.31 -1.11 8.57
C LEU A 164 -10.36 -0.05 8.23
N GLY A 165 -10.30 0.46 7.00
CA GLY A 165 -11.35 1.29 6.41
C GLY A 165 -12.46 0.43 5.83
N TYR A 166 -13.71 0.70 6.18
CA TYR A 166 -14.85 -0.11 5.77
C TYR A 166 -16.11 0.72 5.49
N THR A 167 -17.07 0.11 4.80
CA THR A 167 -18.43 0.62 4.59
C THR A 167 -19.49 -0.29 5.22
N ASP A 168 -19.21 -1.60 5.29
CA ASP A 168 -20.07 -2.65 5.85
C ASP A 168 -19.49 -3.14 7.18
N GLU A 169 -20.26 -2.98 8.27
CA GLU A 169 -19.82 -3.31 9.62
C GLU A 169 -19.65 -4.82 9.83
N ASP A 170 -20.56 -5.63 9.28
CA ASP A 170 -20.52 -7.10 9.44
C ASP A 170 -19.29 -7.67 8.71
N ALA A 171 -19.00 -7.17 7.51
CA ALA A 171 -17.79 -7.51 6.77
C ALA A 171 -16.53 -7.05 7.53
N ALA A 172 -16.55 -5.85 8.10
CA ALA A 172 -15.43 -5.33 8.89
C ALA A 172 -15.16 -6.16 10.14
N ASP A 173 -16.19 -6.66 10.81
CA ASP A 173 -16.04 -7.54 11.98
C ASP A 173 -15.39 -8.88 11.61
N VAL A 174 -15.71 -9.44 10.45
CA VAL A 174 -15.04 -10.64 9.94
C VAL A 174 -13.56 -10.36 9.67
N VAL A 175 -13.27 -9.26 8.96
CA VAL A 175 -11.89 -8.86 8.65
C VAL A 175 -11.10 -8.54 9.92
N TYR A 176 -11.70 -7.83 10.87
CA TYR A 176 -11.09 -7.55 12.17
C TYR A 176 -10.67 -8.84 12.88
N LYS A 177 -11.58 -9.83 12.98
CA LYS A 177 -11.28 -11.13 13.60
C LYS A 177 -10.21 -11.92 12.88
N LEU A 178 -10.07 -11.73 11.56
CA LEU A 178 -9.06 -12.40 10.75
C LEU A 178 -7.66 -11.80 10.97
N PHE A 179 -7.56 -10.47 11.06
CA PHE A 179 -6.27 -9.77 11.10
C PHE A 179 -5.79 -9.47 12.52
N ASN A 180 -6.71 -9.14 13.47
CA ASN A 180 -6.32 -8.66 14.78
C ASN A 180 -5.70 -9.77 15.63
N SER A 181 -4.49 -9.51 16.12
CA SER A 181 -3.74 -10.41 17.00
C SER A 181 -2.94 -9.64 18.03
N TYR A 182 -2.19 -10.35 18.87
CA TYR A 182 -1.29 -9.69 19.85
C TYR A 182 -0.23 -8.85 19.14
N THR A 183 0.31 -9.32 18.02
CA THR A 183 1.39 -8.66 17.28
C THR A 183 0.92 -7.76 16.15
N TYR A 184 -0.35 -7.85 15.74
CA TYR A 184 -0.93 -6.98 14.72
C TYR A 184 -2.26 -6.39 15.21
N ARG A 185 -2.24 -5.14 15.64
CA ARG A 185 -3.39 -4.46 16.23
C ARG A 185 -4.19 -3.74 15.16
N VAL A 186 -5.49 -3.99 15.10
CA VAL A 186 -6.38 -3.39 14.10
C VAL A 186 -7.31 -2.38 14.73
N THR A 187 -7.36 -1.17 14.15
CA THR A 187 -8.39 -0.16 14.44
C THR A 187 -9.35 -0.09 13.27
N LYS A 188 -10.66 -0.13 13.53
CA LYS A 188 -11.71 0.01 12.51
C LYS A 188 -12.12 1.47 12.37
N ILE A 189 -12.30 1.95 11.13
CA ILE A 189 -12.85 3.28 10.84
C ILE A 189 -13.81 3.20 9.64
N LYS A 190 -14.95 3.88 9.72
CA LYS A 190 -15.95 3.90 8.64
C LYS A 190 -15.54 4.88 7.52
N ASP A 191 -14.36 4.65 6.95
CA ASP A 191 -13.75 5.52 5.93
C ASP A 191 -12.77 4.73 5.05
N VAL A 192 -13.27 4.08 4.01
CA VAL A 192 -12.45 3.38 3.01
C VAL A 192 -11.55 4.36 2.25
N TYR A 193 -12.10 5.49 1.85
CA TYR A 193 -11.41 6.46 0.99
C TYR A 193 -10.22 7.13 1.71
N GLY A 194 -10.44 7.62 2.92
CA GLY A 194 -9.38 8.26 3.68
C GLY A 194 -8.22 7.33 4.01
N VAL A 195 -8.51 6.07 4.36
CA VAL A 195 -7.49 5.05 4.61
C VAL A 195 -6.66 4.75 3.36
N GLU A 196 -7.31 4.55 2.20
CA GLU A 196 -6.63 4.20 0.96
C GLU A 196 -5.79 5.36 0.41
N ILE A 197 -6.35 6.57 0.38
CA ILE A 197 -5.68 7.76 -0.13
C ILE A 197 -4.47 8.13 0.74
N SER A 198 -4.61 8.08 2.06
CA SER A 198 -3.49 8.31 2.99
C SER A 198 -2.33 7.36 2.72
N GLY A 199 -2.61 6.06 2.65
CA GLY A 199 -1.61 5.03 2.37
C GLY A 199 -0.95 5.15 1.00
N THR A 200 -1.63 5.81 0.03
CA THR A 200 -1.12 6.05 -1.32
C THR A 200 -0.26 7.32 -1.39
N LEU A 201 -0.81 8.47 -0.97
CA LEU A 201 -0.15 9.77 -1.11
C LEU A 201 1.07 9.93 -0.19
N LYS A 202 1.12 9.23 0.94
CA LYS A 202 2.28 9.23 1.83
C LYS A 202 3.60 8.91 1.12
N ASN A 203 3.55 8.14 0.04
CA ASN A 203 4.75 7.75 -0.71
C ASN A 203 5.40 8.95 -1.41
N VAL A 204 4.58 9.92 -1.87
CA VAL A 204 5.07 11.18 -2.46
C VAL A 204 5.71 12.05 -1.38
N VAL A 205 5.05 12.19 -0.23
CA VAL A 205 5.59 12.98 0.89
C VAL A 205 6.87 12.36 1.45
N SER A 206 6.96 11.03 1.48
CA SER A 206 8.17 10.31 1.86
C SER A 206 9.36 10.61 0.94
N MET A 207 9.12 10.81 -0.37
CA MET A 207 10.17 11.26 -1.29
C MET A 207 10.61 12.69 -1.00
N ALA A 208 9.67 13.61 -0.76
CA ALA A 208 10.00 14.98 -0.38
C ALA A 208 10.89 15.05 0.85
N TYR A 209 10.56 14.25 1.87
CA TYR A 209 11.37 14.13 3.08
C TYR A 209 12.75 13.53 2.77
N GLY A 210 12.81 12.54 1.86
CA GLY A 210 14.05 11.91 1.42
C GLY A 210 14.98 12.88 0.68
N PHE A 211 14.45 13.75 -0.19
CA PHE A 211 15.24 14.81 -0.84
C PHE A 211 15.87 15.75 0.20
N ALA A 212 15.08 16.19 1.19
CA ALA A 212 15.58 17.04 2.26
C ALA A 212 16.66 16.37 3.12
N GLU A 213 16.54 15.09 3.38
CA GLU A 213 17.56 14.30 4.07
C GLU A 213 18.85 14.20 3.25
N GLY A 214 18.76 13.90 1.95
CA GLY A 214 19.90 13.79 1.06
C GLY A 214 20.65 15.11 0.83
N LEU A 215 19.93 16.24 0.94
CA LEU A 215 20.53 17.59 0.92
C LEU A 215 21.15 18.00 2.25
N GLY A 216 21.01 17.19 3.30
CA GLY A 216 21.56 17.48 4.62
C GLY A 216 20.80 18.56 5.40
N TYR A 217 19.51 18.79 5.09
CA TYR A 217 18.73 19.78 5.85
C TYR A 217 18.45 19.35 7.28
N SER A 218 18.31 20.35 8.15
CA SER A 218 18.08 20.17 9.57
C SER A 218 16.75 19.48 9.86
N THR A 219 16.61 18.94 11.09
CA THR A 219 15.37 18.30 11.53
C THR A 219 14.15 19.22 11.43
N ASN A 220 14.29 20.50 11.77
CA ASN A 220 13.18 21.47 11.69
C ASN A 220 12.66 21.60 10.25
N THR A 221 13.56 21.70 9.26
CA THR A 221 13.21 21.77 7.84
C THR A 221 12.49 20.51 7.37
N LYS A 222 13.00 19.34 7.73
CA LYS A 222 12.38 18.06 7.39
C LYS A 222 10.99 17.90 8.00
N VAL A 223 10.80 18.33 9.25
CA VAL A 223 9.49 18.31 9.90
C VAL A 223 8.53 19.31 9.24
N ALA A 224 9.01 20.47 8.79
CA ALA A 224 8.18 21.42 8.03
C ALA A 224 7.70 20.80 6.69
N ILE A 225 8.58 20.10 5.96
CA ILE A 225 8.22 19.37 4.73
C ILE A 225 7.19 18.28 5.02
N PHE A 226 7.40 17.48 6.07
CA PHE A 226 6.46 16.44 6.51
C PHE A 226 5.07 17.03 6.79
N ARG A 227 5.01 18.11 7.59
CA ARG A 227 3.76 18.79 7.94
C ARG A 227 3.03 19.35 6.69
N ASN A 228 3.77 19.96 5.76
CA ASN A 228 3.19 20.46 4.53
C ASN A 228 2.63 19.33 3.66
N GLY A 229 3.37 18.24 3.51
CA GLY A 229 2.89 17.06 2.80
C GLY A 229 1.64 16.45 3.44
N PHE A 230 1.60 16.37 4.76
CA PHE A 230 0.40 15.92 5.48
C PHE A 230 -0.80 16.85 5.26
N ALA A 231 -0.56 18.17 5.22
CA ALA A 231 -1.59 19.15 4.91
C ALA A 231 -2.09 19.03 3.47
N GLU A 232 -1.22 18.73 2.48
CA GLU A 232 -1.64 18.48 1.11
C GLU A 232 -2.47 17.20 0.98
N ILE A 233 -2.17 16.13 1.73
CA ILE A 233 -3.03 14.93 1.78
C ILE A 233 -4.44 15.30 2.28
N ARG A 234 -4.54 16.07 3.36
CA ARG A 234 -5.83 16.58 3.87
C ARG A 234 -6.56 17.44 2.83
N LYS A 235 -5.83 18.31 2.14
CA LYS A 235 -6.38 19.16 1.07
C LYS A 235 -6.90 18.29 -0.09
N PHE A 236 -6.19 17.22 -0.44
CA PHE A 236 -6.61 16.25 -1.46
C PHE A 236 -7.96 15.61 -1.11
N PHE A 237 -8.17 15.21 0.15
CA PHE A 237 -9.47 14.74 0.63
C PHE A 237 -10.56 15.77 0.37
N LYS A 238 -10.35 17.00 0.84
CA LYS A 238 -11.33 18.06 0.75
C LYS A 238 -11.81 18.32 -0.69
N PHE A 239 -10.90 18.27 -1.65
CA PHE A 239 -11.23 18.62 -3.03
C PHE A 239 -11.78 17.44 -3.85
N PHE A 240 -11.23 16.25 -3.65
CA PHE A 240 -11.48 15.15 -4.57
C PHE A 240 -12.26 14.00 -3.95
N TYR A 241 -12.20 13.89 -2.63
CA TYR A 241 -12.87 12.83 -1.88
C TYR A 241 -13.54 13.37 -0.62
N PRO A 242 -14.56 14.25 -0.76
CA PRO A 242 -15.20 14.92 0.38
C PRO A 242 -15.89 13.94 1.36
N MET A 243 -16.04 12.69 0.96
CA MET A 243 -16.54 11.62 1.83
C MET A 243 -15.46 11.04 2.76
N ALA A 244 -14.16 11.28 2.46
CA ALA A 244 -13.06 10.90 3.33
C ALA A 244 -13.03 11.77 4.59
N THR A 245 -12.81 11.16 5.73
CA THR A 245 -12.79 11.85 7.02
C THR A 245 -11.37 12.20 7.43
N THR A 246 -11.22 13.31 8.17
CA THR A 246 -9.89 13.70 8.70
C THR A 246 -9.40 12.78 9.80
N GLU A 247 -10.28 12.02 10.44
CA GLU A 247 -9.95 11.04 11.48
C GLU A 247 -9.02 9.94 10.96
N SER A 248 -9.16 9.54 9.70
CA SER A 248 -8.27 8.54 9.06
C SER A 248 -6.83 9.03 8.97
N LEU A 249 -6.60 10.34 8.89
CA LEU A 249 -5.27 10.94 8.90
C LEU A 249 -4.52 10.71 10.22
N PHE A 250 -5.23 10.61 11.34
CA PHE A 250 -4.65 10.40 12.67
C PHE A 250 -4.49 8.92 13.03
N GLN A 251 -4.90 8.02 12.14
CA GLN A 251 -4.75 6.58 12.32
C GLN A 251 -3.37 6.09 11.84
N SER A 252 -3.12 4.80 12.07
CA SER A 252 -1.91 4.12 11.58
C SER A 252 -1.74 4.24 10.06
N SER A 253 -2.82 4.25 9.29
CA SER A 253 -2.83 4.43 7.83
C SER A 253 -2.45 5.84 7.37
N GLY A 254 -2.64 6.85 8.22
CA GLY A 254 -2.32 8.25 7.96
C GLY A 254 -0.94 8.61 8.51
N VAL A 255 -0.93 9.32 9.64
CA VAL A 255 0.30 9.84 10.27
C VAL A 255 1.30 8.72 10.60
N GLY A 256 0.82 7.54 11.04
CA GLY A 256 1.70 6.41 11.39
C GLY A 256 2.50 5.93 10.18
N ASP A 257 1.82 5.58 9.08
CA ASP A 257 2.46 5.07 7.87
C ASP A 257 3.31 6.14 7.15
N LEU A 258 2.89 7.40 7.21
CA LEU A 258 3.67 8.52 6.70
C LEU A 258 4.98 8.67 7.48
N LEU A 259 4.93 8.62 8.81
CA LEU A 259 6.12 8.75 9.66
C LEU A 259 7.12 7.62 9.42
N VAL A 260 6.68 6.37 9.47
CA VAL A 260 7.54 5.21 9.20
C VAL A 260 8.17 5.29 7.81
N SER A 261 7.39 5.68 6.80
CA SER A 261 7.88 5.77 5.42
C SER A 261 8.87 6.90 5.20
N SER A 262 8.73 8.00 5.95
CA SER A 262 9.65 9.14 5.90
C SER A 262 10.96 8.89 6.65
N MET A 263 11.01 7.90 7.54
CA MET A 263 12.22 7.56 8.30
C MET A 263 13.01 6.37 7.73
N SER A 264 12.33 5.42 7.09
CA SER A 264 12.96 4.14 6.68
C SER A 264 12.38 3.52 5.42
N GLY A 265 11.47 4.20 4.73
CA GLY A 265 10.80 3.66 3.54
C GLY A 265 11.69 3.61 2.30
N ARG A 266 11.35 2.73 1.35
CA ARG A 266 12.07 2.62 0.06
C ARG A 266 12.04 3.90 -0.76
N ASN A 267 10.90 4.60 -0.80
CA ASN A 267 10.75 5.88 -1.49
C ASN A 267 11.66 6.95 -0.86
N PHE A 268 11.69 7.02 0.47
CA PHE A 268 12.62 7.86 1.24
C PHE A 268 14.09 7.55 0.86
N GLY A 269 14.49 6.28 0.91
CA GLY A 269 15.86 5.86 0.61
C GLY A 269 16.29 6.23 -0.81
N CYS A 270 15.40 6.05 -1.80
CA CYS A 270 15.66 6.43 -3.18
C CYS A 270 15.84 7.95 -3.33
N ALA A 271 14.90 8.73 -2.81
CA ALA A 271 14.94 10.18 -2.89
C ALA A 271 16.18 10.76 -2.17
N LYS A 272 16.56 10.15 -1.03
CA LYS A 272 17.81 10.50 -0.33
C LYS A 272 19.04 10.30 -1.24
N ILE A 273 19.18 9.13 -1.85
CA ILE A 273 20.31 8.83 -2.75
C ILE A 273 20.30 9.75 -3.96
N MET A 274 19.14 10.01 -4.56
CA MET A 274 19.00 10.95 -5.67
C MET A 274 19.58 12.33 -5.31
N ALA A 275 19.15 12.90 -4.19
CA ALA A 275 19.59 14.23 -3.76
C ALA A 275 21.05 14.26 -3.29
N GLU A 276 21.49 13.27 -2.52
CA GLU A 276 22.85 13.16 -1.99
C GLU A 276 23.90 13.02 -3.10
N LYS A 277 23.59 12.22 -4.14
CA LYS A 277 24.52 11.92 -5.24
C LYS A 277 24.23 12.70 -6.52
N ARG A 278 23.21 13.55 -6.52
CA ARG A 278 22.74 14.29 -7.71
C ARG A 278 22.42 13.38 -8.90
N MET A 279 21.77 12.24 -8.62
CA MET A 279 21.43 11.20 -9.61
C MET A 279 19.98 11.34 -10.06
N SER A 280 19.72 11.09 -11.35
CA SER A 280 18.35 10.96 -11.85
C SER A 280 17.59 9.80 -11.16
N LEU A 281 16.26 9.82 -11.22
CA LEU A 281 15.43 8.72 -10.74
C LEU A 281 15.86 7.37 -11.32
N LYS A 282 16.11 7.32 -12.63
CA LYS A 282 16.53 6.09 -13.33
C LYS A 282 17.84 5.52 -12.80
N GLU A 283 18.82 6.36 -12.56
CA GLU A 283 20.11 5.95 -11.98
C GLU A 283 19.95 5.46 -10.54
N ALA A 284 19.16 6.17 -9.73
CA ALA A 284 18.89 5.78 -8.35
C ALA A 284 18.15 4.43 -8.27
N GLU A 285 17.16 4.20 -9.11
CA GLU A 285 16.44 2.90 -9.18
C GLU A 285 17.37 1.74 -9.56
N GLN A 286 18.36 1.98 -10.44
CA GLN A 286 19.37 0.96 -10.79
C GLN A 286 20.26 0.57 -9.61
N THR A 287 20.52 1.50 -8.68
CA THR A 287 21.32 1.21 -7.47
C THR A 287 20.52 0.44 -6.42
N MET A 288 19.19 0.55 -6.44
CA MET A 288 18.29 -0.11 -5.52
C MET A 288 17.85 -1.47 -6.09
N ARG A 289 18.59 -2.53 -5.78
CA ARG A 289 18.28 -3.89 -6.24
C ARG A 289 16.79 -4.22 -6.02
N PHE A 290 16.03 -4.46 -7.10
CA PHE A 290 14.73 -5.17 -7.14
C PHE A 290 13.42 -4.43 -6.90
N THR A 291 13.27 -3.10 -7.01
CA THR A 291 11.93 -2.55 -6.69
C THR A 291 11.48 -1.41 -7.59
N LYS A 292 10.34 -1.62 -8.27
CA LYS A 292 9.54 -0.49 -8.75
C LYS A 292 9.03 0.30 -7.54
N LEU A 293 9.37 1.57 -7.49
CA LEU A 293 8.98 2.47 -6.42
C LEU A 293 7.56 3.00 -6.65
N GLN A 294 6.79 3.07 -5.58
CA GLN A 294 5.42 3.59 -5.65
C GLN A 294 5.39 5.13 -5.66
N GLY A 295 6.36 5.77 -5.00
CA GLY A 295 6.41 7.22 -4.86
C GLY A 295 6.47 7.97 -6.18
N PRO A 296 7.44 7.70 -7.07
CA PRO A 296 7.52 8.35 -8.38
C PRO A 296 6.28 8.11 -9.23
N THR A 297 5.81 6.86 -9.31
CA THR A 297 4.60 6.52 -10.09
C THR A 297 3.37 7.26 -9.55
N THR A 298 3.21 7.32 -8.23
CA THR A 298 2.10 8.06 -7.60
C THR A 298 2.22 9.57 -7.88
N ALA A 299 3.44 10.14 -7.80
CA ALA A 299 3.67 11.54 -8.10
C ALA A 299 3.29 11.89 -9.56
N LEU A 300 3.64 11.02 -10.51
CA LEU A 300 3.25 11.17 -11.92
C LEU A 300 1.72 11.17 -12.10
N ILE A 301 1.04 10.18 -11.53
CA ILE A 301 -0.42 10.05 -11.66
C ILE A 301 -1.11 11.26 -11.02
N VAL A 302 -0.71 11.64 -9.81
CA VAL A 302 -1.27 12.78 -9.07
C VAL A 302 -1.02 14.09 -9.82
N TYR A 303 0.19 14.34 -10.32
CA TYR A 303 0.50 15.54 -11.08
C TYR A 303 -0.35 15.68 -12.33
N ASN A 304 -0.48 14.61 -13.12
CA ASN A 304 -1.33 14.61 -14.32
C ASN A 304 -2.78 14.88 -13.98
N TYR A 305 -3.29 14.29 -12.91
CA TYR A 305 -4.63 14.54 -12.41
C TYR A 305 -4.83 16.00 -11.97
N LEU A 306 -3.93 16.55 -11.14
CA LEU A 306 -3.99 17.93 -10.69
C LEU A 306 -3.90 18.93 -11.85
N LYS A 307 -3.09 18.62 -12.86
CA LYS A 307 -2.98 19.41 -14.09
C LYS A 307 -4.31 19.50 -14.84
N ARG A 308 -5.01 18.36 -14.99
CA ARG A 308 -6.35 18.33 -15.61
C ARG A 308 -7.38 19.10 -14.79
N GLN A 309 -7.31 18.99 -13.47
CA GLN A 309 -8.18 19.72 -12.54
C GLN A 309 -7.83 21.22 -12.42
N LYS A 310 -6.73 21.68 -13.06
CA LYS A 310 -6.20 23.07 -12.96
C LYS A 310 -5.89 23.49 -11.52
N ARG A 311 -5.32 22.56 -10.74
CA ARG A 311 -5.04 22.72 -9.30
C ARG A 311 -3.59 22.44 -8.89
N ILE A 312 -2.64 22.46 -9.84
CA ILE A 312 -1.21 22.21 -9.56
C ILE A 312 -0.69 23.13 -8.46
N ASP A 313 -1.02 24.43 -8.54
CA ASP A 313 -0.52 25.46 -7.62
C ASP A 313 -1.03 25.28 -6.19
N GLU A 314 -2.10 24.52 -6.01
CA GLU A 314 -2.65 24.21 -4.70
C GLU A 314 -1.94 23.02 -3.99
N PHE A 315 -1.11 22.28 -4.74
CA PHE A 315 -0.37 21.11 -4.26
C PHE A 315 1.13 21.24 -4.58
N PRO A 316 1.79 22.29 -4.07
CA PRO A 316 3.17 22.59 -4.45
C PRO A 316 4.14 21.45 -4.13
N LEU A 317 4.04 20.77 -2.96
CA LEU A 317 4.94 19.69 -2.59
C LEU A 317 4.79 18.50 -3.51
N MET A 318 3.56 18.02 -3.75
CA MET A 318 3.32 16.87 -4.64
C MET A 318 3.77 17.17 -6.07
N SER A 319 3.54 18.40 -6.55
CA SER A 319 3.93 18.85 -7.88
C SER A 319 5.46 18.96 -8.02
N THR A 320 6.14 19.47 -7.01
CA THR A 320 7.61 19.57 -7.01
C THR A 320 8.27 18.19 -6.96
N VAL A 321 7.75 17.25 -6.19
CA VAL A 321 8.26 15.87 -6.21
C VAL A 321 8.18 15.26 -7.62
N TYR A 322 7.09 15.50 -8.34
CA TYR A 322 6.97 15.06 -9.74
C TYR A 322 8.02 15.73 -10.61
N ARG A 323 8.18 17.07 -10.56
CA ARG A 323 9.13 17.80 -11.41
C ARG A 323 10.57 17.38 -11.13
N ILE A 324 10.94 17.14 -9.88
CA ILE A 324 12.27 16.60 -9.53
C ILE A 324 12.47 15.21 -10.15
N CYS A 325 11.45 14.36 -10.14
CA CYS A 325 11.57 12.99 -10.64
C CYS A 325 11.60 12.88 -12.18
N TYR A 326 10.90 13.82 -12.89
CA TYR A 326 10.62 13.64 -14.32
C TYR A 326 10.93 14.85 -15.20
N GLU A 327 11.18 16.01 -14.62
CA GLU A 327 11.42 17.27 -15.36
C GLU A 327 12.78 17.92 -14.96
N ASP A 328 13.67 17.15 -14.31
CA ASP A 328 15.01 17.58 -13.90
C ASP A 328 15.04 18.87 -13.06
N GLU A 329 13.98 19.15 -12.31
CA GLU A 329 13.95 20.27 -11.37
C GLU A 329 15.01 20.07 -10.27
N ALA A 330 15.59 21.16 -9.80
CA ALA A 330 16.60 21.12 -8.75
C ALA A 330 16.04 20.57 -7.42
N TYR A 331 16.81 19.75 -6.70
CA TYR A 331 16.34 19.10 -5.47
C TYR A 331 15.97 20.09 -4.37
N ASP A 332 16.62 21.26 -4.31
CA ASP A 332 16.39 22.32 -3.33
C ASP A 332 15.06 23.07 -3.55
N ALA A 333 14.44 22.96 -4.74
CA ALA A 333 13.07 23.44 -4.98
C ALA A 333 12.06 22.89 -3.96
N ILE A 334 12.36 21.76 -3.31
CA ILE A 334 11.50 21.21 -2.24
C ILE A 334 11.34 22.16 -1.04
N LEU A 335 12.25 23.14 -0.83
CA LEU A 335 12.13 24.15 0.21
C LEU A 335 11.05 25.18 -0.10
N GLU A 336 10.85 25.47 -1.36
CA GLU A 336 9.85 26.45 -1.80
C GLU A 336 8.42 25.98 -1.50
N CYS A 337 8.26 24.66 -1.28
CA CYS A 337 6.99 24.05 -0.88
C CYS A 337 6.63 24.30 0.58
N ILE A 338 7.56 24.83 1.40
CA ILE A 338 7.28 25.17 2.80
C ILE A 338 6.50 26.49 2.81
N SER A 339 5.18 26.39 2.71
CA SER A 339 4.28 27.52 2.70
C SER A 339 4.27 28.27 4.03
N PHE A 340 4.34 29.59 3.96
CA PHE A 340 4.09 30.51 5.07
C PHE A 340 2.60 30.90 5.15
N GLU A 341 1.78 30.51 4.19
CA GLU A 341 0.35 30.79 4.24
C GLU A 341 -0.38 29.82 5.17
N SER A 342 -1.27 30.39 5.97
CA SER A 342 -2.14 29.62 6.85
C SER A 342 -3.00 28.63 6.05
N ILE A 343 -3.18 27.43 6.58
CA ILE A 343 -3.97 26.33 6.01
C ILE A 343 -5.48 26.69 5.92
N GLU A 344 -5.83 27.87 6.35
CA GLU A 344 -7.19 28.42 6.36
C GLU A 344 -7.46 29.26 5.11
N LYS A 345 -7.84 28.60 4.02
CA LYS A 345 -8.74 29.17 3.01
C LYS A 345 -9.63 28.09 2.44
#